data_32acef5688b3d9afa46f36de4df7e726
#
_entry.id   32acef5688b3d9afa46f36de4df7e726
#
_cell.length_a   1.000
_cell.length_b   1.000
_cell.length_c   1.000
_cell.angle_alpha   90.00
_cell.angle_beta   90.00
_cell.angle_gamma   90.00
#
_symmetry.space_group_name_H-M   'P 1'
#
loop_
_entity.id
_entity.type
_entity.pdbx_description
1 polymer ?
#
loop_
_entity_poly.entity_id
_entity_poly.type
_entity_poly.pdbx_seq_one_letter_code
_entity_poly.pdbx_strand_id
1 'polypeptide(L)'
;LPLSRGLGDVYKRQVFNERTLMFEINVSADKGYAWAFPSKGNLLNIGIGVPVSIFKKDKLDINVLLDNFVSELESRGVIVENIRKQKSYLLPFASSRPKRNKDLNIALIGDASSMINPMSGEGIFYGMEAGYLLAKNTHEIIHSSKLSDGIDLYEKEFSKRFRKHYLSCALARLILQSPFMTKRLLRVASNDQDTIDFVVELLFDEAYLTLKEVFKIAYKFIIPTKLLVLSSKN
;
A
#
# COMPACT_ATOMS: atom_id res chain seq x y z
N LEU A 1 12.00 -6.54 -2.03
CA LEU A 1 11.76 -5.27 -1.34
C LEU A 1 11.57 -4.17 -2.37
N PRO A 2 10.56 -3.32 -2.26
CA PRO A 2 10.48 -2.12 -3.09
C PRO A 2 11.44 -1.04 -2.56
N LEU A 3 11.97 -0.26 -3.48
CA LEU A 3 12.65 0.97 -3.20
C LEU A 3 11.62 2.11 -3.29
N SER A 4 11.54 2.95 -2.28
CA SER A 4 10.72 4.16 -2.32
C SER A 4 11.58 5.40 -2.15
N ARG A 5 11.23 6.48 -2.84
CA ARG A 5 11.81 7.80 -2.67
C ARG A 5 10.70 8.83 -2.61
N GLY A 6 10.74 9.70 -1.62
CA GLY A 6 9.82 10.79 -1.45
C GLY A 6 10.54 12.13 -1.43
N LEU A 7 9.94 13.10 -2.09
CA LEU A 7 10.34 14.51 -2.02
C LEU A 7 9.75 15.08 -0.75
N GLY A 8 9.84 14.73 0.39
CA GLY A 8 9.30 15.39 1.58
C GLY A 8 8.21 16.44 1.26
N ASP A 9 8.14 17.46 2.06
CA ASP A 9 7.14 18.52 1.85
C ASP A 9 7.59 19.50 0.77
N VAL A 10 6.75 19.73 -0.24
CA VAL A 10 6.93 20.64 -1.36
C VAL A 10 5.82 21.69 -1.35
N TYR A 11 6.12 22.95 -1.66
CA TYR A 11 5.09 23.99 -1.73
C TYR A 11 4.12 23.76 -2.90
N LYS A 12 2.82 23.94 -2.59
CA LYS A 12 1.68 23.77 -3.49
C LYS A 12 1.10 25.13 -3.87
N ARG A 13 0.84 25.39 -5.14
CA ARG A 13 -0.01 26.49 -5.58
C ARG A 13 -1.25 25.96 -6.32
N GLN A 14 -2.38 26.17 -5.72
CA GLN A 14 -3.76 26.35 -6.23
C GLN A 14 -4.56 25.25 -6.98
N VAL A 15 -4.09 24.06 -7.35
CA VAL A 15 -4.95 23.12 -8.09
C VAL A 15 -5.26 21.83 -7.31
N PHE A 16 -4.56 21.57 -6.25
CA PHE A 16 -4.82 20.36 -5.41
C PHE A 16 -5.82 20.69 -4.29
N ASN A 17 -6.99 20.07 -4.30
CA ASN A 17 -7.90 20.11 -3.16
C ASN A 17 -7.22 19.45 -1.95
N GLU A 18 -7.22 20.10 -0.78
CA GLU A 18 -6.63 19.57 0.46
C GLU A 18 -7.21 18.22 0.91
N ARG A 19 -8.32 17.78 0.32
CA ARG A 19 -8.99 16.51 0.58
C ARG A 19 -8.73 15.45 -0.49
N THR A 20 -7.86 15.70 -1.47
CA THR A 20 -7.60 14.77 -2.57
C THR A 20 -6.26 14.09 -2.39
N LEU A 21 -6.25 12.77 -2.27
CA LEU A 21 -5.05 11.94 -2.36
C LEU A 21 -4.89 11.49 -3.82
N MET A 22 -3.73 11.73 -4.41
CA MET A 22 -3.41 11.24 -5.75
C MET A 22 -2.52 10.02 -5.66
N PHE A 23 -2.95 8.96 -6.29
CA PHE A 23 -2.15 7.77 -6.59
C PHE A 23 -2.07 7.57 -8.09
N GLU A 24 -0.90 7.28 -8.59
CA GLU A 24 -0.66 6.96 -9.98
C GLU A 24 -0.02 5.57 -10.09
N ILE A 25 -0.62 4.70 -10.90
CA ILE A 25 -0.22 3.29 -11.02
C ILE A 25 0.23 3.03 -12.45
N ASN A 26 1.42 2.48 -12.63
CA ASN A 26 1.97 2.02 -13.91
C ASN A 26 2.11 3.08 -15.02
N VAL A 27 2.09 4.36 -14.71
CA VAL A 27 2.18 5.45 -15.70
C VAL A 27 3.56 6.07 -15.70
N SER A 28 3.95 6.73 -14.62
CA SER A 28 5.25 7.40 -14.49
C SER A 28 6.35 6.49 -13.91
N ALA A 29 5.98 5.45 -13.22
CA ALA A 29 6.88 4.58 -12.47
C ALA A 29 7.05 3.18 -13.07
N ASP A 30 6.77 2.99 -14.33
CA ASP A 30 6.96 1.73 -15.09
C ASP A 30 6.85 0.46 -14.23
N LYS A 31 5.64 0.13 -13.77
CA LYS A 31 5.27 -0.98 -12.84
C LYS A 31 5.46 -0.69 -11.34
N GLY A 32 5.67 0.57 -10.96
CA GLY A 32 5.57 1.03 -9.58
C GLY A 32 4.29 1.82 -9.33
N TYR A 33 4.31 2.66 -8.33
CA TYR A 33 3.28 3.66 -8.07
C TYR A 33 3.93 4.96 -7.64
N ALA A 34 3.24 6.07 -7.88
CA ALA A 34 3.61 7.38 -7.40
C ALA A 34 2.47 7.98 -6.58
N TRP A 35 2.78 8.90 -5.70
CA TRP A 35 1.78 9.57 -4.89
C TRP A 35 2.06 11.05 -4.74
N ALA A 36 0.99 11.83 -4.58
CA ALA A 36 1.04 13.21 -4.16
C ALA A 36 -0.07 13.44 -3.13
N PHE A 37 0.31 13.63 -1.88
CA PHE A 37 -0.60 13.78 -0.76
C PHE A 37 -0.51 15.16 -0.17
N PRO A 38 -1.63 15.88 0.00
CA PRO A 38 -1.67 17.15 0.67
C PRO A 38 -1.17 17.04 2.12
N SER A 39 -0.39 18.03 2.54
CA SER A 39 0.06 18.21 3.91
C SER A 39 -0.31 19.61 4.41
N LYS A 40 -0.08 19.92 5.69
CA LYS A 40 -0.41 21.21 6.26
C LYS A 40 0.35 22.36 5.55
N GLY A 41 -0.32 23.48 5.39
CA GLY A 41 0.32 24.72 4.94
C GLY A 41 0.78 24.72 3.49
N ASN A 42 -0.06 24.32 2.55
CA ASN A 42 0.24 24.26 1.13
C ASN A 42 1.41 23.34 0.74
N LEU A 43 1.68 22.33 1.54
CA LEU A 43 2.71 21.34 1.26
C LEU A 43 2.11 20.11 0.56
N LEU A 44 2.93 19.45 -0.27
CA LEU A 44 2.64 18.12 -0.83
C LEU A 44 3.73 17.15 -0.40
N ASN A 45 3.33 15.99 0.06
CA ASN A 45 4.20 14.83 0.16
C ASN A 45 4.16 14.09 -1.17
N ILE A 46 5.25 14.13 -1.91
CA ILE A 46 5.37 13.49 -3.23
C ILE A 46 6.38 12.36 -3.14
N GLY A 47 6.06 11.24 -3.77
CA GLY A 47 7.00 10.15 -3.82
C GLY A 47 6.69 9.09 -4.86
N ILE A 48 7.61 8.15 -4.98
CA ILE A 48 7.54 7.04 -5.92
C ILE A 48 8.03 5.75 -5.27
N GLY A 49 7.37 4.64 -5.56
CA GLY A 49 7.73 3.32 -5.10
C GLY A 49 7.88 2.34 -6.25
N VAL A 50 9.01 1.66 -6.35
CA VAL A 50 9.30 0.68 -7.39
C VAL A 50 9.75 -0.65 -6.77
N PRO A 51 9.27 -1.81 -7.25
CA PRO A 51 9.78 -3.10 -6.82
C PRO A 51 11.29 -3.22 -7.10
N VAL A 52 12.09 -3.63 -6.12
CA VAL A 52 13.55 -3.75 -6.28
C VAL A 52 13.94 -4.70 -7.41
N SER A 53 13.14 -5.76 -7.65
CA SER A 53 13.37 -6.67 -8.78
C SER A 53 13.30 -5.97 -10.12
N ILE A 54 12.34 -5.06 -10.29
CA ILE A 54 12.17 -4.26 -11.51
C ILE A 54 13.25 -3.19 -11.58
N PHE A 55 13.48 -2.48 -10.48
CA PHE A 55 14.52 -1.47 -10.37
C PHE A 55 15.90 -2.00 -10.82
N LYS A 56 16.28 -3.19 -10.34
CA LYS A 56 17.56 -3.83 -10.73
C LYS A 56 17.56 -4.37 -12.17
N LYS A 57 16.47 -5.01 -12.59
CA LYS A 57 16.35 -5.61 -13.93
C LYS A 57 16.43 -4.56 -15.02
N ASP A 58 15.69 -3.49 -14.86
CA ASP A 58 15.52 -2.45 -15.88
C ASP A 58 16.54 -1.30 -15.68
N LYS A 59 17.45 -1.40 -14.69
CA LYS A 59 18.49 -0.40 -14.35
C LYS A 59 17.90 1.00 -14.17
N LEU A 60 16.77 1.10 -13.52
CA LEU A 60 16.05 2.37 -13.35
C LEU A 60 16.82 3.34 -12.45
N ASP A 61 16.73 4.64 -12.75
CA ASP A 61 17.12 5.69 -11.82
C ASP A 61 15.88 6.25 -11.12
N ILE A 62 15.81 6.06 -9.81
CA ILE A 62 14.67 6.51 -8.99
C ILE A 62 14.52 8.03 -8.99
N ASN A 63 15.60 8.78 -9.22
CA ASN A 63 15.54 10.24 -9.30
C ASN A 63 14.86 10.66 -10.61
N VAL A 64 15.29 10.07 -11.73
CA VAL A 64 14.67 10.34 -13.03
C VAL A 64 13.18 10.00 -13.02
N LEU A 65 12.80 8.89 -12.41
CA LEU A 65 11.38 8.54 -12.28
C LEU A 65 10.60 9.55 -11.45
N LEU A 66 11.20 10.04 -10.36
CA LEU A 66 10.57 11.03 -9.51
C LEU A 66 10.44 12.38 -10.22
N ASP A 67 11.49 12.82 -10.94
CA ASP A 67 11.49 14.07 -11.70
C ASP A 67 10.46 14.02 -12.84
N ASN A 68 10.31 12.87 -13.51
CA ASN A 68 9.25 12.66 -14.51
C ASN A 68 7.86 12.80 -13.89
N PHE A 69 7.65 12.22 -12.71
CA PHE A 69 6.36 12.36 -12.00
C PHE A 69 6.08 13.80 -11.58
N VAL A 70 7.08 14.53 -11.09
CA VAL A 70 6.96 15.95 -10.78
C VAL A 70 6.58 16.74 -12.04
N SER A 71 7.28 16.51 -13.16
CA SER A 71 6.97 17.16 -14.44
C SER A 71 5.54 16.86 -14.92
N GLU A 72 5.04 15.65 -14.66
CA GLU A 72 3.66 15.30 -14.97
C GLU A 72 2.67 16.04 -14.07
N LEU A 73 2.93 16.16 -12.77
CA LEU A 73 2.13 16.98 -11.86
C LEU A 73 2.07 18.43 -12.32
N GLU A 74 3.21 18.99 -12.73
CA GLU A 74 3.30 20.36 -13.25
C GLU A 74 2.49 20.53 -14.54
N SER A 75 2.52 19.56 -15.44
CA SER A 75 1.70 19.57 -16.66
C SER A 75 0.19 19.57 -16.39
N ARG A 76 -0.20 19.06 -15.23
CA ARG A 76 -1.58 19.07 -14.71
C ARG A 76 -1.89 20.34 -13.89
N GLY A 77 -1.00 21.31 -13.86
CA GLY A 77 -1.17 22.59 -13.18
C GLY A 77 -0.81 22.57 -11.69
N VAL A 78 -0.15 21.53 -11.20
CA VAL A 78 0.39 21.49 -9.84
C VAL A 78 1.76 22.19 -9.86
N ILE A 79 1.89 23.31 -9.17
CA ILE A 79 3.18 24.00 -9.08
C ILE A 79 3.99 23.36 -7.95
N VAL A 80 5.16 22.83 -8.29
CA VAL A 80 6.11 22.20 -7.36
C VAL A 80 7.30 23.13 -7.17
N GLU A 81 7.34 23.82 -6.03
CA GLU A 81 8.43 24.74 -5.68
C GLU A 81 9.07 24.33 -4.34
N ASN A 82 10.34 24.69 -4.15
CA ASN A 82 11.03 24.57 -2.86
C ASN A 82 11.04 23.15 -2.29
N ILE A 83 11.61 22.19 -3.03
CA ILE A 83 11.83 20.84 -2.57
C ILE A 83 12.68 20.84 -1.29
N ARG A 84 12.09 20.46 -0.15
CA ARG A 84 12.75 20.59 1.16
C ARG A 84 13.60 19.38 1.52
N LYS A 85 13.21 18.17 1.15
CA LYS A 85 13.85 16.96 1.65
C LYS A 85 13.61 15.77 0.73
N GLN A 86 14.68 15.05 0.39
CA GLN A 86 14.58 13.81 -0.35
C GLN A 86 15.18 12.66 0.47
N LYS A 87 14.46 11.55 0.57
CA LYS A 87 14.92 10.34 1.23
C LYS A 87 14.46 9.11 0.46
N SER A 88 15.28 8.08 0.46
CA SER A 88 14.96 6.78 -0.12
C SER A 88 15.07 5.70 0.94
N TYR A 89 14.12 4.77 0.93
CA TYR A 89 14.07 3.65 1.86
C TYR A 89 13.72 2.36 1.13
N LEU A 90 14.18 1.24 1.68
CA LEU A 90 13.73 -0.09 1.29
C LEU A 90 12.56 -0.47 2.16
N LEU A 91 11.40 -0.72 1.54
CA LEU A 91 10.19 -1.13 2.26
C LEU A 91 10.08 -2.67 2.26
N PRO A 92 10.13 -3.32 3.43
CA PRO A 92 9.98 -4.76 3.54
C PRO A 92 8.50 -5.15 3.55
N PHE A 93 7.97 -5.56 2.39
CA PHE A 93 6.58 -5.96 2.26
C PHE A 93 6.27 -7.33 2.82
N ALA A 94 5.08 -7.42 3.37
CA ALA A 94 4.26 -8.60 3.60
C ALA A 94 4.93 -9.82 4.21
N SER A 95 5.08 -9.80 5.51
CA SER A 95 5.10 -11.04 6.27
C SER A 95 3.74 -11.25 6.94
N SER A 96 3.00 -12.27 6.52
CA SER A 96 1.74 -12.66 7.20
C SER A 96 1.99 -13.32 8.56
N ARG A 97 3.25 -13.51 8.93
CA ARG A 97 3.68 -14.01 10.22
C ARG A 97 4.73 -13.09 10.81
N PRO A 98 4.54 -12.59 12.03
CA PRO A 98 5.55 -11.86 12.77
C PRO A 98 6.85 -12.66 12.87
N LYS A 99 7.97 -11.96 12.73
CA LYS A 99 9.30 -12.56 12.92
C LYS A 99 9.66 -12.55 14.38
N ARG A 100 10.29 -13.62 14.84
CA ARG A 100 10.71 -13.77 16.24
C ARG A 100 11.95 -14.65 16.37
N ASN A 101 12.60 -14.53 17.51
CA ASN A 101 13.58 -15.49 17.99
C ASN A 101 13.11 -16.04 19.35
N LYS A 102 12.73 -17.32 19.39
CA LYS A 102 12.19 -17.96 20.60
C LYS A 102 13.23 -18.08 21.71
N ASP A 103 14.45 -18.44 21.34
CA ASP A 103 15.52 -18.73 22.31
C ASP A 103 15.94 -17.46 23.06
N LEU A 104 15.80 -16.30 22.40
CA LEU A 104 16.14 -15.01 22.98
C LEU A 104 14.91 -14.21 23.47
N ASN A 105 13.70 -14.77 23.40
CA ASN A 105 12.46 -14.06 23.72
C ASN A 105 12.33 -12.72 22.98
N ILE A 106 12.70 -12.68 21.69
CA ILE A 106 12.62 -11.49 20.84
C ILE A 106 11.44 -11.63 19.90
N ALA A 107 10.55 -10.63 19.88
CA ALA A 107 9.52 -10.43 18.88
C ALA A 107 9.81 -9.15 18.08
N LEU A 108 9.68 -9.22 16.75
CA LEU A 108 9.80 -8.06 15.87
C LEU A 108 8.42 -7.54 15.50
N ILE A 109 8.29 -6.22 15.38
CA ILE A 109 7.05 -5.54 14.94
C ILE A 109 7.35 -4.53 13.83
N GLY A 110 6.31 -4.08 13.12
CA GLY A 110 6.42 -3.07 12.07
C GLY A 110 7.35 -3.50 10.93
N ASP A 111 8.13 -2.57 10.41
CA ASP A 111 9.06 -2.78 9.29
C ASP A 111 10.09 -3.86 9.57
N ALA A 112 10.59 -3.95 10.81
CA ALA A 112 11.52 -4.99 11.22
C ALA A 112 10.94 -6.42 11.02
N SER A 113 9.62 -6.55 11.10
CA SER A 113 8.88 -7.79 10.86
C SER A 113 8.24 -7.86 9.47
N SER A 114 8.53 -6.92 8.58
CA SER A 114 7.97 -6.84 7.23
C SER A 114 6.44 -6.71 7.23
N MET A 115 5.88 -5.89 8.12
CA MET A 115 4.44 -5.71 8.30
C MET A 115 3.86 -4.56 7.46
N ILE A 116 4.36 -4.37 6.25
CA ILE A 116 3.86 -3.36 5.32
C ILE A 116 2.86 -3.99 4.36
N ASN A 117 1.70 -3.34 4.16
CA ASN A 117 0.72 -3.75 3.18
C ASN A 117 1.36 -3.79 1.79
N PRO A 118 1.35 -4.95 1.09
CA PRO A 118 2.04 -5.11 -0.19
C PRO A 118 1.41 -4.31 -1.33
N MET A 119 0.19 -3.81 -1.16
CA MET A 119 -0.54 -3.05 -2.17
C MET A 119 -0.38 -1.54 -1.98
N SER A 120 -0.64 -1.04 -0.75
CA SER A 120 -0.60 0.40 -0.45
C SER A 120 0.76 0.92 0.01
N GLY A 121 1.62 0.05 0.57
CA GLY A 121 2.84 0.49 1.25
C GLY A 121 2.59 1.02 2.67
N GLU A 122 1.36 0.96 3.17
CA GLU A 122 1.00 1.33 4.53
C GLU A 122 1.56 0.31 5.52
N GLY A 123 2.14 0.76 6.64
CA GLY A 123 2.75 -0.09 7.65
C GLY A 123 2.51 0.38 9.08
N ILE A 124 2.05 1.63 9.27
CA ILE A 124 1.90 2.23 10.60
C ILE A 124 0.82 1.51 11.39
N PHE A 125 -0.35 1.31 10.79
CA PHE A 125 -1.47 0.60 11.43
C PHE A 125 -1.08 -0.81 11.87
N TYR A 126 -0.46 -1.59 10.98
CA TYR A 126 -0.05 -2.97 11.30
C TYR A 126 1.04 -3.01 12.38
N GLY A 127 1.98 -2.05 12.35
CA GLY A 127 3.01 -1.91 13.39
C GLY A 127 2.42 -1.58 14.75
N MET A 128 1.43 -0.67 14.80
CA MET A 128 0.72 -0.31 16.04
C MET A 128 -0.10 -1.49 16.58
N GLU A 129 -0.86 -2.17 15.73
CA GLU A 129 -1.62 -3.37 16.11
C GLU A 129 -0.72 -4.51 16.59
N ALA A 130 0.41 -4.72 15.93
CA ALA A 130 1.39 -5.70 16.37
C ALA A 130 1.95 -5.35 17.77
N GLY A 131 2.26 -4.08 18.01
CA GLY A 131 2.70 -3.60 19.33
C GLY A 131 1.62 -3.79 20.39
N TYR A 132 0.38 -3.45 20.09
CA TYR A 132 -0.75 -3.66 21.00
C TYR A 132 -0.95 -5.15 21.33
N LEU A 133 -1.00 -6.02 20.32
CA LEU A 133 -1.19 -7.46 20.51
C LEU A 133 -0.03 -8.07 21.28
N LEU A 134 1.21 -7.67 21.02
CA LEU A 134 2.38 -8.14 21.77
C LEU A 134 2.29 -7.72 23.24
N ALA A 135 2.02 -6.45 23.53
CA ALA A 135 1.85 -5.95 24.88
C ALA A 135 0.71 -6.66 25.62
N LYS A 136 -0.47 -6.80 24.98
CA LYS A 136 -1.63 -7.51 25.53
C LYS A 136 -1.28 -8.92 26.00
N ASN A 137 -0.50 -9.65 25.20
CA ASN A 137 -0.20 -11.05 25.47
C ASN A 137 1.04 -11.26 26.37
N THR A 138 1.80 -10.20 26.67
CA THR A 138 3.07 -10.35 27.43
C THR A 138 3.15 -9.53 28.71
N HIS A 139 2.37 -8.45 28.89
CA HIS A 139 2.55 -7.49 29.98
C HIS A 139 2.50 -8.10 31.40
N GLU A 140 1.64 -9.10 31.63
CA GLU A 140 1.55 -9.77 32.94
C GLU A 140 2.62 -10.81 33.19
N ILE A 141 3.28 -11.29 32.13
CA ILE A 141 4.22 -12.43 32.17
C ILE A 141 5.64 -12.05 31.72
N ILE A 142 5.92 -10.74 31.57
CA ILE A 142 7.18 -10.25 31.00
C ILE A 142 8.43 -10.72 31.80
N HIS A 143 8.27 -10.92 33.08
CA HIS A 143 9.36 -11.39 33.98
C HIS A 143 9.26 -12.90 34.30
N SER A 144 8.39 -13.63 33.62
CA SER A 144 8.19 -15.06 33.85
C SER A 144 8.85 -15.92 32.79
N SER A 145 9.07 -17.20 33.11
CA SER A 145 9.49 -18.20 32.12
C SER A 145 8.46 -18.46 31.00
N LYS A 146 7.24 -17.91 31.14
CA LYS A 146 6.16 -18.03 30.17
C LYS A 146 6.15 -16.93 29.10
N LEU A 147 7.13 -16.04 29.06
CA LEU A 147 7.18 -14.95 28.09
C LEU A 147 7.13 -15.47 26.63
N SER A 148 7.77 -16.60 26.36
CA SER A 148 7.70 -17.26 25.05
C SER A 148 6.28 -17.62 24.64
N ASP A 149 5.44 -18.04 25.59
CA ASP A 149 4.03 -18.40 25.32
C ASP A 149 3.20 -17.17 24.92
N GLY A 150 3.46 -16.03 25.58
CA GLY A 150 2.83 -14.74 25.21
C GLY A 150 3.24 -14.27 23.81
N ILE A 151 4.49 -14.45 23.41
CA ILE A 151 4.97 -14.18 22.06
C ILE A 151 4.30 -15.13 21.05
N ASP A 152 4.08 -16.39 21.39
CA ASP A 152 3.36 -17.35 20.54
C ASP A 152 1.89 -16.96 20.34
N LEU A 153 1.22 -16.48 21.40
CA LEU A 153 -0.15 -15.99 21.31
C LEU A 153 -0.24 -14.73 20.42
N TYR A 154 0.69 -13.80 20.58
CA TYR A 154 0.81 -12.62 19.72
C TYR A 154 0.92 -13.01 18.24
N GLU A 155 1.85 -13.92 17.89
CA GLU A 155 2.02 -14.37 16.51
C GLU A 155 0.73 -14.99 15.95
N LYS A 156 0.07 -15.83 16.75
CA LYS A 156 -1.17 -16.49 16.38
C LYS A 156 -2.32 -15.49 16.16
N GLU A 157 -2.51 -14.53 17.07
CA GLU A 157 -3.56 -13.53 16.96
C GLU A 157 -3.33 -12.61 15.76
N PHE A 158 -2.10 -12.09 15.58
CA PHE A 158 -1.76 -11.27 14.42
C PHE A 158 -1.98 -12.02 13.10
N SER A 159 -1.48 -13.25 13.01
CA SER A 159 -1.64 -14.07 11.80
C SER A 159 -3.10 -14.40 11.52
N LYS A 160 -3.89 -14.69 12.55
CA LYS A 160 -5.35 -14.96 12.41
C LYS A 160 -6.07 -13.74 11.83
N ARG A 161 -5.73 -12.53 12.29
CA ARG A 161 -6.36 -11.28 11.86
C ARG A 161 -5.94 -10.90 10.44
N PHE A 162 -4.66 -10.85 10.16
CA PHE A 162 -4.14 -10.18 8.96
C PHE A 162 -3.73 -11.12 7.81
N ARG A 163 -3.59 -12.43 8.02
CA ARG A 163 -3.08 -13.33 6.98
C ARG A 163 -3.89 -13.30 5.69
N LYS A 164 -5.23 -13.34 5.79
CA LYS A 164 -6.10 -13.34 4.61
C LYS A 164 -5.99 -12.02 3.85
N HIS A 165 -5.97 -10.92 4.60
CA HIS A 165 -5.79 -9.58 4.06
C HIS A 165 -4.45 -9.46 3.30
N TYR A 166 -3.33 -9.77 3.93
CA TYR A 166 -2.01 -9.72 3.27
C TYR A 166 -1.92 -10.59 2.02
N LEU A 167 -2.48 -11.80 2.04
CA LEU A 167 -2.52 -12.65 0.86
C LEU A 167 -3.36 -12.03 -0.27
N SER A 168 -4.47 -11.40 0.07
CA SER A 168 -5.33 -10.71 -0.89
C SER A 168 -4.64 -9.49 -1.50
N CYS A 169 -3.98 -8.68 -0.69
CA CYS A 169 -3.20 -7.54 -1.14
C CYS A 169 -2.01 -7.97 -2.02
N ALA A 170 -1.33 -9.06 -1.66
CA ALA A 170 -0.25 -9.61 -2.48
C ALA A 170 -0.76 -10.09 -3.85
N LEU A 171 -1.91 -10.75 -3.89
CA LEU A 171 -2.56 -11.17 -5.15
C LEU A 171 -3.00 -9.97 -5.98
N ALA A 172 -3.66 -8.98 -5.38
CA ALA A 172 -4.08 -7.75 -6.06
C ALA A 172 -2.86 -7.02 -6.65
N ARG A 173 -1.76 -6.94 -5.91
CA ARG A 173 -0.51 -6.37 -6.42
C ARG A 173 0.03 -7.10 -7.64
N LEU A 174 -0.03 -8.43 -7.69
CA LEU A 174 0.38 -9.20 -8.88
C LEU A 174 -0.47 -8.84 -10.10
N ILE A 175 -1.78 -8.68 -9.91
CA ILE A 175 -2.70 -8.24 -10.96
C ILE A 175 -2.31 -6.84 -11.46
N LEU A 176 -2.01 -5.91 -10.55
CA LEU A 176 -1.61 -4.54 -10.86
C LEU A 176 -0.24 -4.43 -11.56
N GLN A 177 0.59 -5.48 -11.56
CA GLN A 177 1.83 -5.51 -12.35
C GLN A 177 1.57 -5.66 -13.87
N SER A 178 0.36 -6.04 -14.27
CA SER A 178 -0.03 -6.11 -15.67
C SER A 178 -0.72 -4.81 -16.10
N PRO A 179 -0.15 -4.01 -17.01
CA PRO A 179 -0.79 -2.78 -17.50
C PRO A 179 -2.19 -3.02 -18.09
N PHE A 180 -2.38 -4.15 -18.75
CA PHE A 180 -3.69 -4.55 -19.29
C PHE A 180 -4.71 -4.75 -18.17
N MET A 181 -4.35 -5.52 -17.14
CA MET A 181 -5.24 -5.81 -16.01
C MET A 181 -5.53 -4.54 -15.20
N THR A 182 -4.53 -3.70 -14.98
CA THR A 182 -4.69 -2.40 -14.31
C THR A 182 -5.65 -1.49 -15.05
N LYS A 183 -5.46 -1.30 -16.36
CA LYS A 183 -6.39 -0.50 -17.18
C LYS A 183 -7.82 -1.05 -17.13
N ARG A 184 -7.97 -2.37 -17.15
CA ARG A 184 -9.27 -3.02 -17.07
C ARG A 184 -9.91 -2.82 -15.69
N LEU A 185 -9.15 -3.00 -14.59
CA LEU A 185 -9.61 -2.76 -13.22
C LEU A 185 -10.05 -1.31 -13.02
N LEU A 186 -9.23 -0.35 -13.42
CA LEU A 186 -9.56 1.08 -13.33
C LEU A 186 -10.82 1.43 -14.12
N ARG A 187 -11.02 0.82 -15.31
CA ARG A 187 -12.24 1.02 -16.10
C ARG A 187 -13.48 0.42 -15.41
N VAL A 188 -13.36 -0.72 -14.76
CA VAL A 188 -14.45 -1.30 -13.97
C VAL A 188 -14.74 -0.41 -12.77
N ALA A 189 -13.71 -0.07 -12.00
CA ALA A 189 -13.81 0.76 -10.80
C ALA A 189 -14.42 2.14 -11.12
N SER A 190 -14.04 2.81 -12.22
CA SER A 190 -14.60 4.11 -12.61
C SER A 190 -16.11 4.09 -12.92
N ASN A 191 -16.71 2.92 -13.06
CA ASN A 191 -18.14 2.75 -13.37
C ASN A 191 -18.89 1.93 -12.31
N ASP A 192 -18.25 1.57 -11.20
CA ASP A 192 -18.82 0.68 -10.18
C ASP A 192 -18.28 1.03 -8.79
N GLN A 193 -19.12 1.71 -8.01
CA GLN A 193 -18.75 2.18 -6.67
C GLN A 193 -18.33 1.05 -5.74
N ASP A 194 -19.02 -0.09 -5.76
CA ASP A 194 -18.68 -1.25 -4.92
C ASP A 194 -17.24 -1.74 -5.18
N THR A 195 -16.78 -1.65 -6.44
CA THR A 195 -15.40 -2.04 -6.80
C THR A 195 -14.38 -1.02 -6.28
N ILE A 196 -14.70 0.29 -6.33
CA ILE A 196 -13.86 1.33 -5.73
C ILE A 196 -13.77 1.11 -4.23
N ASP A 197 -14.91 0.97 -3.55
CA ASP A 197 -14.96 0.81 -2.09
C ASP A 197 -14.14 -0.40 -1.66
N PHE A 198 -14.29 -1.53 -2.34
CA PHE A 198 -13.50 -2.72 -2.05
C PHE A 198 -11.99 -2.53 -2.29
N VAL A 199 -11.60 -1.80 -3.34
CA VAL A 199 -10.18 -1.46 -3.58
C VAL A 199 -9.64 -0.56 -2.48
N VAL A 200 -10.42 0.42 -2.03
CA VAL A 200 -10.05 1.31 -0.91
C VAL A 200 -9.91 0.51 0.39
N GLU A 201 -10.83 -0.39 0.67
CA GLU A 201 -10.74 -1.28 1.84
C GLU A 201 -9.51 -2.20 1.80
N LEU A 202 -9.12 -2.70 0.61
CA LEU A 202 -7.87 -3.45 0.46
C LEU A 202 -6.62 -2.60 0.68
N LEU A 203 -6.68 -1.31 0.38
CA LEU A 203 -5.55 -0.39 0.54
C LEU A 203 -5.37 0.07 1.98
N PHE A 204 -6.47 0.33 2.71
CA PHE A 204 -6.47 1.09 3.95
C PHE A 204 -7.22 0.44 5.12
N ASP A 205 -7.81 -0.74 4.92
CA ASP A 205 -8.57 -1.48 5.94
C ASP A 205 -8.12 -2.95 5.98
N GLU A 206 -8.95 -3.84 6.53
CA GLU A 206 -8.67 -5.27 6.71
C GLU A 206 -9.43 -6.16 5.72
N ALA A 207 -9.96 -5.62 4.63
CA ALA A 207 -10.67 -6.40 3.62
C ALA A 207 -9.80 -7.51 3.02
N TYR A 208 -10.43 -8.58 2.61
CA TYR A 208 -9.76 -9.69 1.92
C TYR A 208 -10.64 -10.29 0.83
N LEU A 209 -9.99 -10.83 -0.18
CA LEU A 209 -10.66 -11.50 -1.29
C LEU A 209 -11.32 -12.80 -0.83
N THR A 210 -12.64 -12.82 -0.81
CA THR A 210 -13.42 -14.05 -0.70
C THR A 210 -13.71 -14.61 -2.10
N LEU A 211 -14.14 -15.86 -2.18
CA LEU A 211 -14.58 -16.43 -3.48
C LEU A 211 -15.68 -15.57 -4.12
N LYS A 212 -16.58 -15.00 -3.31
CA LYS A 212 -17.65 -14.12 -3.77
C LYS A 212 -17.09 -12.85 -4.43
N GLU A 213 -16.15 -12.15 -3.80
CA GLU A 213 -15.49 -10.96 -4.37
C GLU A 213 -14.72 -11.31 -5.64
N VAL A 214 -13.98 -12.44 -5.63
CA VAL A 214 -13.26 -12.91 -6.83
C VAL A 214 -14.21 -13.15 -7.98
N PHE A 215 -15.33 -13.86 -7.78
CA PHE A 215 -16.33 -14.07 -8.82
C PHE A 215 -17.02 -12.77 -9.26
N LYS A 216 -17.35 -11.88 -8.31
CA LYS A 216 -17.96 -10.57 -8.62
C LYS A 216 -17.03 -9.73 -9.50
N ILE A 217 -15.76 -9.64 -9.15
CA ILE A 217 -14.76 -8.89 -9.93
C ILE A 217 -14.54 -9.57 -11.29
N ALA A 218 -14.32 -10.89 -11.33
CA ALA A 218 -14.10 -11.63 -12.57
C ALA A 218 -15.29 -11.48 -13.54
N TYR A 219 -16.51 -11.55 -13.04
CA TYR A 219 -17.73 -11.32 -13.85
C TYR A 219 -17.74 -9.92 -14.46
N LYS A 220 -17.42 -8.87 -13.67
CA LYS A 220 -17.34 -7.49 -14.16
C LYS A 220 -16.19 -7.29 -15.17
N PHE A 221 -15.14 -8.10 -15.10
CA PHE A 221 -14.06 -8.09 -16.09
C PHE A 221 -14.48 -8.67 -17.45
N ILE A 222 -15.45 -9.59 -17.48
CA ILE A 222 -15.91 -10.24 -18.71
C ILE A 222 -16.96 -9.37 -19.42
N ILE A 223 -17.80 -8.68 -18.68
CA ILE A 223 -18.91 -7.89 -19.23
C ILE A 223 -18.41 -6.63 -19.96
N PRO A 224 -18.93 -6.30 -21.13
CA PRO A 224 -18.67 -5.03 -21.80
C PRO A 224 -19.11 -3.85 -20.90
N THR A 225 -18.26 -2.85 -20.74
CA THR A 225 -18.49 -1.67 -19.87
C THR A 225 -19.80 -0.92 -20.16
N LYS A 226 -20.32 -1.01 -21.38
CA LYS A 226 -21.63 -0.43 -21.74
C LYS A 226 -22.82 -1.04 -20.97
N LEU A 227 -22.71 -2.31 -20.56
CA LEU A 227 -23.75 -2.99 -19.77
C LEU A 227 -23.63 -2.69 -18.27
N LEU A 228 -22.44 -2.37 -17.76
CA LEU A 228 -22.23 -1.98 -16.35
C LEU A 228 -22.89 -0.63 -16.03
N VAL A 229 -22.86 0.32 -16.98
CA VAL A 229 -23.50 1.65 -16.82
C VAL A 229 -25.03 1.56 -16.77
N LEU A 230 -25.64 0.56 -17.38
CA LEU A 230 -27.09 0.35 -17.31
C LEU A 230 -27.55 -0.30 -15.99
N SER A 231 -26.68 -1.07 -15.34
CA SER A 231 -26.96 -1.74 -14.06
C SER A 231 -26.85 -0.81 -12.84
N SER A 232 -26.14 0.30 -12.94
CA SER A 232 -25.96 1.27 -11.84
C SER A 232 -27.04 2.37 -11.78
N LYS A 233 -28.05 2.31 -12.65
CA LYS A 233 -29.15 3.29 -12.74
C LYS A 233 -30.51 2.76 -12.27
N ASN A 234 -30.55 1.58 -11.63
CA ASN A 234 -31.76 1.02 -11.01
C ASN A 234 -31.62 0.92 -9.50
#